data_9c05a2b0877257e4a0355437bb47c60f
#
_entry.id   9c05a2b0877257e4a0355437bb47c60f
#
_cell.length_a   1.000
_cell.length_b   1.000
_cell.length_c   1.000
_cell.angle_alpha   90.00
_cell.angle_beta   90.00
_cell.angle_gamma   90.00
#
_symmetry.space_group_name_H-M   'P 1'
#
loop_
_entity.id
_entity.type
_entity.pdbx_description
1 polymer ?
#
loop_
_entity_poly.entity_id
_entity_poly.type
_entity_poly.pdbx_seq_one_letter_code
_entity_poly.pdbx_strand_id
1 'polypeptide(L)'
;MQFSIKRVLPHLLVLVGFVIISLVYFSPVLQGKQIFQSDIMQYIGMSKQQNDFRAETGEETYWTNSAFAGMPTYQLGAKYPHNYIKKLDLTLRFLPRPADYLFLYFFSFYILLLVLKVDFKLATIGALAFGFSTYLII
;
A
#
# COMPACT_ATOMS: atom_id res chain seq x y z
N MET A 1 18.32 -27.79 8.82
CA MET A 1 16.97 -27.71 8.22
C MET A 1 17.13 -27.82 6.71
N GLN A 2 16.71 -28.90 6.08
CA GLN A 2 16.71 -28.99 4.62
C GLN A 2 15.47 -28.22 4.10
N PHE A 3 15.70 -27.11 3.45
CA PHE A 3 14.65 -26.35 2.72
C PHE A 3 14.15 -27.22 1.55
N SER A 4 13.00 -27.83 1.70
CA SER A 4 12.38 -28.58 0.62
C SER A 4 11.63 -27.60 -0.30
N ILE A 5 12.16 -27.36 -1.50
CA ILE A 5 11.53 -26.54 -2.56
C ILE A 5 10.08 -26.97 -2.80
N LYS A 6 9.77 -28.27 -2.70
CA LYS A 6 8.42 -28.81 -2.85
C LYS A 6 7.40 -28.25 -1.83
N ARG A 7 7.85 -27.82 -0.65
CA ARG A 7 6.97 -27.20 0.36
C ARG A 7 6.77 -25.71 0.14
N VAL A 8 7.76 -25.03 -0.40
CA VAL A 8 7.72 -23.57 -0.61
C VAL A 8 7.00 -23.21 -1.93
N LEU A 9 7.13 -24.03 -2.95
CA LEU A 9 6.59 -23.79 -4.28
C LEU A 9 5.07 -23.45 -4.29
N PRO A 10 4.19 -24.19 -3.58
CA PRO A 10 2.77 -23.85 -3.55
C PRO A 10 2.50 -22.43 -3.00
N HIS A 11 3.24 -22.03 -1.97
CA HIS A 11 3.08 -20.70 -1.38
C HIS A 11 3.57 -19.60 -2.33
N LEU A 12 4.66 -19.81 -3.06
CA LEU A 12 5.12 -18.88 -4.09
C LEU A 12 4.10 -18.72 -5.22
N LEU A 13 3.50 -19.82 -5.66
CA LEU A 13 2.44 -19.77 -6.69
C LEU A 13 1.22 -19.00 -6.21
N VAL A 14 0.83 -19.14 -4.94
CA VAL A 14 -0.26 -18.35 -4.33
C VAL A 14 0.09 -16.86 -4.33
N LEU A 15 1.31 -16.49 -3.94
CA LEU A 15 1.74 -15.09 -3.92
C LEU A 15 1.76 -14.47 -5.34
N VAL A 16 2.25 -15.22 -6.32
CA VAL A 16 2.19 -14.78 -7.74
C VAL A 16 0.73 -14.62 -8.17
N GLY A 17 -0.15 -15.54 -7.78
CA GLY A 17 -1.60 -15.44 -8.03
C GLY A 17 -2.20 -14.16 -7.43
N PHE A 18 -1.84 -13.81 -6.20
CA PHE A 18 -2.31 -12.57 -5.55
C PHE A 18 -1.84 -11.32 -6.30
N VAL A 19 -0.59 -11.29 -6.77
CA VAL A 19 -0.08 -10.20 -7.61
C VAL A 19 -0.91 -10.07 -8.90
N ILE A 20 -1.10 -11.17 -9.61
CA ILE A 20 -1.87 -11.18 -10.87
C ILE A 20 -3.31 -10.71 -10.63
N ILE A 21 -3.99 -11.24 -9.60
CA ILE A 21 -5.37 -10.86 -9.27
C ILE A 21 -5.46 -9.38 -8.95
N SER A 22 -4.52 -8.84 -8.15
CA SER A 22 -4.49 -7.42 -7.79
C SER A 22 -4.32 -6.52 -9.02
N LEU A 23 -3.43 -6.88 -9.94
CA LEU A 23 -3.20 -6.14 -11.18
C LEU A 23 -4.37 -6.23 -12.16
N VAL A 24 -5.00 -7.41 -12.28
CA VAL A 24 -6.17 -7.61 -13.14
C VAL A 24 -7.36 -6.82 -12.61
N TYR A 25 -7.60 -6.86 -11.30
CA TYR A 25 -8.70 -6.12 -10.68
C TYR A 25 -8.56 -4.60 -10.89
N PHE A 26 -7.36 -4.07 -10.73
CA PHE A 26 -7.05 -2.67 -10.97
C PHE A 26 -6.43 -2.43 -12.36
N SER A 27 -6.79 -3.21 -13.36
CA SER A 27 -6.27 -3.06 -14.74
C SER A 27 -6.44 -1.66 -15.35
N PRO A 28 -7.48 -0.85 -15.03
CA PRO A 28 -7.54 0.53 -15.52
C PRO A 28 -6.36 1.41 -15.07
N VAL A 29 -5.79 1.13 -13.90
CA VAL A 29 -4.60 1.86 -13.42
C VAL A 29 -3.37 1.57 -14.27
N LEU A 30 -3.24 0.35 -14.79
CA LEU A 30 -2.17 -0.02 -15.72
C LEU A 30 -2.30 0.72 -17.07
N GLN A 31 -3.50 1.19 -17.40
CA GLN A 31 -3.79 2.01 -18.59
C GLN A 31 -3.59 3.52 -18.33
N GLY A 32 -3.00 3.89 -17.19
CA GLY A 32 -2.79 5.29 -16.79
C GLY A 32 -4.03 6.00 -16.23
N LYS A 33 -5.14 5.30 -16.02
CA LYS A 33 -6.33 5.87 -15.38
C LYS A 33 -6.09 6.02 -13.88
N GLN A 34 -6.55 7.12 -13.31
CA GLN A 34 -6.50 7.37 -11.87
C GLN A 34 -7.88 7.28 -11.26
N ILE A 35 -7.96 6.70 -10.06
CA ILE A 35 -9.20 6.73 -9.28
C ILE A 35 -9.30 8.11 -8.65
N PHE A 36 -10.37 8.83 -8.98
CA PHE A 36 -10.65 10.12 -8.34
C PHE A 36 -11.14 9.91 -6.92
N GLN A 37 -10.43 10.47 -5.95
CA GLN A 37 -10.82 10.50 -4.54
C GLN A 37 -10.72 11.94 -4.04
N SER A 38 -11.79 12.45 -3.45
CA SER A 38 -11.86 13.82 -2.93
C SER A 38 -10.77 14.10 -1.89
N ASP A 39 -10.49 13.12 -1.03
CA ASP A 39 -9.49 13.22 0.03
C ASP A 39 -8.08 13.39 -0.53
N ILE A 40 -7.76 12.70 -1.63
CA ILE A 40 -6.47 12.83 -2.32
C ILE A 40 -6.34 14.24 -2.91
N MET A 41 -7.41 14.78 -3.51
CA MET A 41 -7.39 16.12 -4.06
C MET A 41 -7.23 17.19 -2.97
N GLN A 42 -7.91 17.03 -1.84
CA GLN A 42 -7.74 17.92 -0.69
C GLN A 42 -6.32 17.84 -0.13
N TYR A 43 -5.77 16.63 0.02
CA TYR A 43 -4.40 16.42 0.47
C TYR A 43 -3.39 17.10 -0.46
N ILE A 44 -3.54 16.96 -1.79
CA ILE A 44 -2.67 17.61 -2.78
C ILE A 44 -2.72 19.13 -2.62
N GLY A 45 -3.92 19.69 -2.45
CA GLY A 45 -4.09 21.14 -2.24
C GLY A 45 -3.41 21.63 -0.96
N MET A 46 -3.65 20.96 0.17
CA MET A 46 -3.08 21.33 1.46
C MET A 46 -1.56 21.15 1.53
N SER A 47 -1.02 20.13 0.86
CA SER A 47 0.42 19.82 0.86
C SER A 47 1.20 20.61 -0.19
N LYS A 48 0.54 21.40 -1.03
CA LYS A 48 1.18 22.11 -2.14
C LYS A 48 2.33 23.00 -1.68
N GLN A 49 2.11 23.90 -0.72
CA GLN A 49 3.12 24.82 -0.21
C GLN A 49 4.37 24.07 0.29
N GLN A 50 4.19 23.00 1.04
CA GLN A 50 5.28 22.16 1.53
C GLN A 50 6.05 21.49 0.38
N ASN A 51 5.33 21.00 -0.63
CA ASN A 51 5.95 20.35 -1.78
C ASN A 51 6.72 21.33 -2.65
N ASP A 52 6.19 22.55 -2.86
CA ASP A 52 6.83 23.62 -3.60
C ASP A 52 8.14 24.05 -2.86
N PHE A 53 8.06 24.31 -1.55
CA PHE A 53 9.23 24.64 -0.73
C PHE A 53 10.34 23.57 -0.83
N ARG A 54 9.96 22.30 -0.76
CA ARG A 54 10.90 21.19 -0.90
C ARG A 54 11.51 21.13 -2.30
N ALA A 55 10.74 21.44 -3.34
CA ALA A 55 11.23 21.44 -4.72
C ALA A 55 12.22 22.59 -4.97
N GLU A 56 12.02 23.75 -4.34
CA GLU A 56 12.86 24.94 -4.50
C GLU A 56 14.13 24.88 -3.65
N THR A 57 14.05 24.41 -2.40
CA THR A 57 15.14 24.48 -1.43
C THR A 57 15.88 23.17 -1.23
N GLY A 58 15.24 22.04 -1.57
CA GLY A 58 15.74 20.70 -1.20
C GLY A 58 15.52 20.34 0.28
N GLU A 59 15.02 21.26 1.08
CA GLU A 59 14.80 21.10 2.52
C GLU A 59 13.35 20.75 2.86
N GLU A 60 13.10 20.24 4.06
CA GLU A 60 11.77 19.95 4.55
C GLU A 60 11.26 21.08 5.45
N THR A 61 10.02 21.51 5.23
CA THR A 61 9.35 22.43 6.18
C THR A 61 8.41 21.64 7.09
N TYR A 62 8.41 21.95 8.37
CA TYR A 62 7.56 21.30 9.37
C TYR A 62 6.36 22.16 9.77
N TRP A 63 6.13 23.26 9.04
CA TRP A 63 4.98 24.14 9.20
C TRP A 63 4.49 24.63 7.83
N THR A 64 3.17 24.78 7.67
CA THR A 64 2.54 25.39 6.50
C THR A 64 1.54 26.42 6.93
N ASN A 65 1.41 27.50 6.17
CA ASN A 65 0.39 28.54 6.36
C ASN A 65 -0.80 28.38 5.38
N SER A 66 -0.73 27.42 4.45
CA SER A 66 -1.73 27.25 3.40
C SER A 66 -3.02 26.56 3.85
N ALA A 67 -3.04 25.98 5.04
CA ALA A 67 -4.21 25.26 5.56
C ALA A 67 -4.50 25.68 7.01
N PHE A 68 -5.78 25.85 7.35
CA PHE A 68 -6.28 26.12 8.71
C PHE A 68 -5.60 27.30 9.44
N ALA A 69 -5.22 28.36 8.72
CA ALA A 69 -4.45 29.51 9.24
C ALA A 69 -3.07 29.12 9.83
N GLY A 70 -2.56 27.98 9.48
CA GLY A 70 -1.26 27.44 9.89
C GLY A 70 -1.38 26.12 10.66
N MET A 71 -0.60 25.12 10.22
CA MET A 71 -0.57 23.81 10.87
C MET A 71 0.79 23.11 10.68
N PRO A 72 1.14 22.17 11.58
CA PRO A 72 2.31 21.33 11.41
C PRO A 72 2.16 20.38 10.20
N THR A 73 3.22 20.23 9.41
CA THR A 73 3.20 19.44 8.17
C THR A 73 3.31 17.92 8.38
N TYR A 74 3.50 17.45 9.62
CA TYR A 74 3.53 16.00 9.89
C TYR A 74 2.23 15.30 9.46
N GLN A 75 1.09 15.98 9.49
CA GLN A 75 -0.20 15.48 9.01
C GLN A 75 -0.31 15.53 7.48
N LEU A 76 0.53 16.31 6.81
CA LEU A 76 0.57 16.50 5.36
C LEU A 76 1.72 15.74 4.68
N GLY A 77 2.28 14.75 5.36
CA GLY A 77 3.30 13.86 4.80
C GLY A 77 4.72 14.43 4.79
N ALA A 78 5.09 15.25 5.78
CA ALA A 78 6.48 15.68 6.00
C ALA A 78 7.42 14.47 6.02
N LYS A 79 8.58 14.63 5.40
CA LYS A 79 9.59 13.56 5.29
C LYS A 79 10.53 13.61 6.49
N TYR A 80 10.70 12.49 7.14
CA TYR A 80 11.63 12.32 8.24
C TYR A 80 12.71 11.32 7.83
N PRO A 81 14.01 11.69 7.89
CA PRO A 81 15.12 10.84 7.43
C PRO A 81 15.15 9.46 8.09
N HIS A 82 14.77 9.41 9.37
CA HIS A 82 14.82 8.20 10.21
C HIS A 82 13.46 7.50 10.35
N ASN A 83 12.49 7.77 9.47
CA ASN A 83 11.20 7.06 9.46
C ASN A 83 11.36 5.67 8.82
N TYR A 84 11.87 4.71 9.61
CA TYR A 84 12.06 3.33 9.15
C TYR A 84 10.77 2.61 8.82
N ILE A 85 9.67 2.93 9.54
CA ILE A 85 8.34 2.37 9.26
C ILE A 85 7.88 2.79 7.85
N LYS A 86 8.09 4.05 7.49
CA LYS A 86 7.76 4.55 6.14
C LYS A 86 8.63 3.89 5.07
N LYS A 87 9.91 3.64 5.35
CA LYS A 87 10.81 2.93 4.43
C LYS A 87 10.34 1.49 4.21
N LEU A 88 9.96 0.80 5.28
CA LEU A 88 9.39 -0.55 5.19
C LEU A 88 8.09 -0.56 4.40
N ASP A 89 7.16 0.35 4.69
CA ASP A 89 5.91 0.52 3.96
C ASP A 89 6.14 0.70 2.45
N LEU A 90 7.07 1.57 2.07
CA LEU A 90 7.42 1.79 0.66
C LEU A 90 8.04 0.56 -0.01
N THR A 91 8.83 -0.23 0.73
CA THR A 91 9.42 -1.47 0.21
C THR A 91 8.37 -2.55 -0.04
N LEU A 92 7.37 -2.65 0.85
CA LEU A 92 6.28 -3.62 0.72
C LEU A 92 5.30 -3.25 -0.42
N ARG A 93 5.20 -1.97 -0.76
CA ARG A 93 4.32 -1.47 -1.82
C ARG A 93 5.03 -1.34 -3.15
N PHE A 94 5.37 -2.47 -3.75
CA PHE A 94 6.08 -2.55 -5.04
C PHE A 94 5.16 -2.52 -6.26
N LEU A 95 3.84 -2.63 -6.08
CA LEU A 95 2.84 -2.54 -7.14
C LEU A 95 2.28 -1.12 -7.28
N PRO A 96 1.72 -0.77 -8.45
CA PRO A 96 1.05 0.52 -8.63
C PRO A 96 -0.20 0.62 -7.74
N ARG A 97 -0.47 1.83 -7.18
CA ARG A 97 -1.66 2.08 -6.38
C ARG A 97 -2.93 2.03 -7.24
N PRO A 98 -4.01 1.43 -6.74
CA PRO A 98 -4.22 0.83 -5.42
C PRO A 98 -3.99 -0.70 -5.38
N ALA A 99 -3.45 -1.31 -6.44
CA ALA A 99 -3.19 -2.76 -6.49
C ALA A 99 -2.21 -3.22 -5.39
N ASP A 100 -1.29 -2.34 -4.95
CA ASP A 100 -0.37 -2.59 -3.84
C ASP A 100 -1.11 -2.89 -2.53
N TYR A 101 -2.15 -2.12 -2.20
CA TYR A 101 -2.95 -2.35 -0.99
C TYR A 101 -3.74 -3.64 -1.07
N LEU A 102 -4.37 -3.93 -2.21
CA LEU A 102 -5.12 -5.18 -2.37
C LEU A 102 -4.21 -6.40 -2.21
N PHE A 103 -3.01 -6.36 -2.82
CA PHE A 103 -2.02 -7.41 -2.63
C PHE A 103 -1.62 -7.56 -1.15
N LEU A 104 -1.39 -6.46 -0.43
CA LEU A 104 -1.04 -6.50 0.98
C LEU A 104 -2.17 -7.07 1.85
N TYR A 105 -3.43 -6.81 1.53
CA TYR A 105 -4.57 -7.42 2.22
C TYR A 105 -4.59 -8.94 2.01
N PHE A 106 -4.42 -9.41 0.78
CA PHE A 106 -4.32 -10.84 0.52
C PHE A 106 -3.13 -11.47 1.26
N PHE A 107 -1.97 -10.86 1.12
CA PHE A 107 -0.72 -11.36 1.69
C PHE A 107 -0.76 -11.45 3.22
N SER A 108 -1.17 -10.37 3.89
CA SER A 108 -1.19 -10.32 5.35
C SER A 108 -2.21 -11.30 5.94
N PHE A 109 -3.40 -11.39 5.35
CA PHE A 109 -4.42 -12.32 5.83
C PHE A 109 -4.05 -13.78 5.53
N TYR A 110 -3.41 -14.05 4.40
CA TYR A 110 -2.87 -15.35 4.07
C TYR A 110 -1.85 -15.82 5.11
N ILE A 111 -0.89 -14.96 5.47
CA ILE A 111 0.10 -15.27 6.52
C ILE A 111 -0.60 -15.53 7.86
N LEU A 112 -1.57 -14.69 8.23
CA LEU A 112 -2.33 -14.88 9.47
C LEU A 112 -2.97 -16.26 9.51
N LEU A 113 -3.66 -16.69 8.45
CA LEU A 113 -4.29 -17.99 8.39
C LEU A 113 -3.28 -19.16 8.44
N LEU A 114 -2.11 -19.00 7.80
CA LEU A 114 -1.03 -20.01 7.91
C LEU A 114 -0.48 -20.11 9.34
N VAL A 115 -0.33 -18.99 10.04
CA VAL A 115 0.11 -18.98 11.46
C VAL A 115 -0.94 -19.67 12.33
N LEU A 116 -2.22 -19.53 12.01
CA LEU A 116 -3.33 -20.24 12.65
C LEU A 116 -3.43 -21.72 12.22
N LYS A 117 -2.45 -22.22 11.45
CA LYS A 117 -2.37 -23.60 10.95
C LYS A 117 -3.52 -24.02 10.03
N VAL A 118 -4.14 -23.07 9.35
CA VAL A 118 -5.12 -23.35 8.29
C VAL A 118 -4.38 -23.89 7.06
N ASP A 119 -4.96 -24.88 6.40
CA ASP A 119 -4.40 -25.42 5.14
C ASP A 119 -4.24 -24.31 4.10
N PHE A 120 -3.15 -24.35 3.31
CA PHE A 120 -2.79 -23.29 2.39
C PHE A 120 -3.87 -23.00 1.33
N LYS A 121 -4.66 -23.99 0.90
CA LYS A 121 -5.74 -23.80 -0.07
C LYS A 121 -6.90 -23.03 0.56
N LEU A 122 -7.30 -23.40 1.77
CA LEU A 122 -8.32 -22.66 2.51
C LEU A 122 -7.82 -21.27 2.91
N ALA A 123 -6.55 -21.15 3.29
CA ALA A 123 -5.93 -19.85 3.57
C ALA A 123 -5.94 -18.93 2.34
N THR A 124 -5.72 -19.48 1.13
CA THR A 124 -5.80 -18.73 -0.12
C THR A 124 -7.22 -18.20 -0.36
N ILE A 125 -8.23 -19.06 -0.23
CA ILE A 125 -9.64 -18.66 -0.39
C ILE A 125 -10.03 -17.61 0.65
N GLY A 126 -9.65 -17.83 1.91
CA GLY A 126 -9.92 -16.87 3.00
C GLY A 126 -9.26 -15.52 2.77
N ALA A 127 -8.02 -15.50 2.28
CA ALA A 127 -7.30 -14.28 1.95
C ALA A 127 -8.00 -13.49 0.82
N LEU A 128 -8.44 -14.17 -0.24
CA LEU A 128 -9.20 -13.56 -1.33
C LEU A 128 -10.54 -13.00 -0.83
N ALA A 129 -11.29 -13.77 -0.05
CA ALA A 129 -12.56 -13.33 0.52
C ALA A 129 -12.39 -12.10 1.41
N PHE A 130 -11.34 -12.06 2.25
CA PHE A 130 -11.03 -10.92 3.08
C PHE A 130 -10.65 -9.69 2.26
N GLY A 131 -9.70 -9.80 1.33
CA GLY A 131 -9.21 -8.67 0.55
C GLY A 131 -10.25 -8.10 -0.42
N PHE A 132 -11.19 -8.93 -0.91
CA PHE A 132 -12.32 -8.46 -1.72
C PHE A 132 -13.53 -8.00 -0.89
N SER A 133 -13.41 -7.93 0.43
CA SER A 133 -14.51 -7.37 1.22
C SER A 133 -14.73 -5.90 0.84
N THR A 134 -15.99 -5.50 0.70
CA THR A 134 -16.38 -4.16 0.25
C THR A 134 -15.78 -3.07 1.13
N TYR A 135 -15.62 -3.32 2.42
CA TYR A 135 -15.05 -2.38 3.38
C TYR A 135 -13.58 -2.00 3.07
N LEU A 136 -12.81 -2.89 2.45
CA LEU A 136 -11.39 -2.67 2.17
C LEU A 136 -11.14 -2.06 0.78
N ILE A 137 -12.13 -2.13 -0.12
CA ILE A 137 -12.00 -1.69 -1.52
C ILE A 137 -12.56 -0.26 -1.71
N ILE A 138 -13.45 0.18 -0.85
CA ILE A 138 -14.00 1.53 -0.83
C ILE A 138 -13.04 2.44 -0.08
#